data_cfd328ff779ac6790e9416ec2c9f2ef6
#
_entry.id   cfd328ff779ac6790e9416ec2c9f2ef6
#
_cell.length_a   1.000
_cell.length_b   1.000
_cell.length_c   1.000
_cell.angle_alpha   90.00
_cell.angle_beta   90.00
_cell.angle_gamma   90.00
#
_symmetry.space_group_name_H-M   'P 1'
#
loop_
_entity.id
_entity.type
_entity.pdbx_description
1 polymer ?
#
loop_
_entity_poly.entity_id
_entity_poly.type
_entity_poly.pdbx_seq_one_letter_code
_entity_poly.pdbx_strand_id
1 'polypeptide(L)'
;MRKLIIGITGTFGSGKTTVAKMLKKRNILVIDADRLAMRAAKNKRVKKKILQEFGTAGRKKLAKTVFSDAKRLGRLNKIIHPPLKREIKKIMKETRKEIVIIDAPLLVEARFLDVIDCLVLVVCNNRTRTGRLVKKGFSEREIAARTGFQMSDSKKIKYADFVIDNSGARKETERQVEKLWKNITSRK
;
A
#
# COMPACT_ATOMS: atom_id res chain seq x y z
N MET A 1 -17.48 18.75 6.69
CA MET A 1 -17.48 18.16 5.32
C MET A 1 -16.92 16.74 5.37
N ARG A 2 -17.49 15.80 4.59
CA ARG A 2 -16.99 14.44 4.47
C ARG A 2 -15.64 14.44 3.73
N LYS A 3 -14.64 13.76 4.28
CA LYS A 3 -13.34 13.64 3.62
C LYS A 3 -13.41 12.61 2.49
N LEU A 4 -12.71 12.87 1.39
CA LEU A 4 -12.52 11.92 0.31
C LEU A 4 -11.27 11.08 0.59
N ILE A 5 -11.45 9.76 0.68
CA ILE A 5 -10.38 8.82 1.02
C ILE A 5 -10.05 7.98 -0.20
N ILE A 6 -8.84 8.12 -0.70
CA ILE A 6 -8.34 7.43 -1.90
C ILE A 6 -7.33 6.38 -1.47
N GLY A 7 -7.62 5.12 -1.80
CA GLY A 7 -6.64 4.04 -1.67
C GLY A 7 -5.75 3.96 -2.91
N ILE A 8 -4.44 3.89 -2.72
CA ILE A 8 -3.50 3.57 -3.81
C ILE A 8 -2.89 2.20 -3.53
N THR A 9 -3.14 1.26 -4.43
CA THR A 9 -2.61 -0.10 -4.35
C THR A 9 -1.87 -0.50 -5.62
N GLY A 10 -1.25 -1.68 -5.60
CA GLY A 10 -0.52 -2.26 -6.73
C GLY A 10 0.64 -3.11 -6.25
N THR A 11 1.16 -3.96 -7.12
CA THR A 11 2.23 -4.91 -6.78
C THR A 11 3.52 -4.19 -6.34
N PHE A 12 4.36 -4.86 -5.58
CA PHE A 12 5.67 -4.35 -5.16
C PHE A 12 6.48 -3.90 -6.38
N GLY A 13 6.94 -2.64 -6.35
CA GLY A 13 7.70 -2.05 -7.47
C GLY A 13 6.85 -1.44 -8.59
N SER A 14 5.51 -1.49 -8.55
CA SER A 14 4.65 -0.88 -9.59
C SER A 14 4.77 0.64 -9.69
N GLY A 15 5.28 1.31 -8.65
CA GLY A 15 5.46 2.78 -8.64
C GLY A 15 4.38 3.56 -7.90
N LYS A 16 3.61 2.92 -7.01
CA LYS A 16 2.61 3.56 -6.12
C LYS A 16 3.11 4.85 -5.49
N THR A 17 4.28 4.78 -4.86
CA THR A 17 4.88 5.95 -4.19
C THR A 17 5.19 7.10 -5.17
N THR A 18 5.49 6.79 -6.43
CA THR A 18 5.67 7.81 -7.48
C THR A 18 4.34 8.50 -7.78
N VAL A 19 3.27 7.74 -7.97
CA VAL A 19 1.92 8.26 -8.18
C VAL A 19 1.44 9.06 -6.96
N ALA A 20 1.62 8.54 -5.76
CA ALA A 20 1.28 9.23 -4.52
C ALA A 20 2.03 10.57 -4.37
N LYS A 21 3.31 10.62 -4.76
CA LYS A 21 4.10 11.87 -4.77
C LYS A 21 3.61 12.89 -5.80
N MET A 22 3.18 12.43 -6.99
CA MET A 22 2.58 13.33 -8.00
C MET A 22 1.29 13.95 -7.47
N LEU A 23 0.44 13.17 -6.79
CA LEU A 23 -0.78 13.66 -6.16
C LEU A 23 -0.52 14.56 -4.94
N LYS A 24 0.54 14.32 -4.17
CA LYS A 24 0.88 15.09 -2.95
C LYS A 24 1.06 16.60 -3.19
N LYS A 25 1.38 17.02 -4.40
CA LYS A 25 1.49 18.44 -4.78
C LYS A 25 0.17 19.21 -4.65
N ARG A 26 -0.97 18.59 -4.35
CA ARG A 26 -2.33 19.10 -4.42
C ARG A 26 -3.01 19.34 -3.06
N ASN A 27 -2.24 19.71 -2.04
CA ASN A 27 -2.77 19.98 -0.68
C ASN A 27 -3.55 18.82 -0.04
N ILE A 28 -3.06 17.59 -0.25
CA ILE A 28 -3.62 16.35 0.28
C ILE A 28 -2.76 15.77 1.40
N LEU A 29 -3.34 14.90 2.22
CA LEU A 29 -2.59 14.07 3.16
C LEU A 29 -2.29 12.71 2.52
N VAL A 30 -1.02 12.28 2.53
CA VAL A 30 -0.63 10.92 2.12
C VAL A 30 -0.21 10.13 3.35
N ILE A 31 -0.91 9.02 3.59
CA ILE A 31 -0.65 8.05 4.67
C ILE A 31 0.06 6.85 4.04
N ASP A 32 1.32 6.64 4.38
CA ASP A 32 2.08 5.43 4.08
C ASP A 32 1.70 4.35 5.11
N ALA A 33 0.83 3.43 4.72
CA ALA A 33 0.31 2.40 5.61
C ALA A 33 1.39 1.37 5.99
N ASP A 34 2.38 1.10 5.13
CA ASP A 34 3.50 0.22 5.46
C ASP A 34 4.35 0.82 6.59
N ARG A 35 4.61 2.13 6.53
CA ARG A 35 5.33 2.86 7.58
C ARG A 35 4.55 2.87 8.90
N LEU A 36 3.24 3.06 8.83
CA LEU A 36 2.38 2.99 10.03
C LEU A 36 2.33 1.57 10.60
N ALA A 37 2.25 0.53 9.77
CA ALA A 37 2.30 -0.87 10.20
C ALA A 37 3.62 -1.19 10.93
N MET A 38 4.74 -0.68 10.41
CA MET A 38 6.03 -0.81 11.10
C MET A 38 6.07 -0.09 12.45
N ARG A 39 5.42 1.07 12.58
CA ARG A 39 5.28 1.77 13.87
C ARG A 39 4.39 0.98 14.82
N ALA A 40 3.25 0.48 14.33
CA ALA A 40 2.34 -0.34 15.12
C ALA A 40 3.02 -1.60 15.67
N ALA A 41 3.85 -2.26 14.88
CA ALA A 41 4.63 -3.43 15.32
C ALA A 41 5.65 -3.12 16.44
N LYS A 42 6.09 -1.87 16.59
CA LYS A 42 6.98 -1.41 17.68
C LYS A 42 6.24 -1.14 18.99
N ASN A 43 4.91 -1.01 18.97
CA ASN A 43 4.11 -0.80 20.18
C ASN A 43 4.30 -1.99 21.13
N LYS A 44 4.51 -1.74 22.42
CA LYS A 44 4.80 -2.77 23.44
C LYS A 44 3.78 -3.92 23.43
N ARG A 45 2.46 -3.61 23.36
CA ARG A 45 1.38 -4.62 23.33
C ARG A 45 1.42 -5.46 22.04
N VAL A 46 1.61 -4.81 20.90
CA VAL A 46 1.68 -5.49 19.58
C VAL A 46 2.94 -6.35 19.51
N LYS A 47 4.09 -5.81 19.93
CA LYS A 47 5.36 -6.54 19.99
C LYS A 47 5.27 -7.79 20.87
N LYS A 48 4.59 -7.71 22.04
CA LYS A 48 4.35 -8.86 22.92
C LYS A 48 3.55 -9.95 22.19
N LYS A 49 2.46 -9.60 21.49
CA LYS A 49 1.65 -10.55 20.70
C LYS A 49 2.45 -11.19 19.57
N ILE A 50 3.28 -10.40 18.85
CA ILE A 50 4.14 -10.91 17.79
C ILE A 50 5.15 -11.91 18.37
N LEU A 51 5.77 -11.58 19.50
CA LEU A 51 6.72 -12.46 20.17
C LEU A 51 6.08 -13.77 20.62
N GLN A 52 4.89 -13.73 21.20
CA GLN A 52 4.12 -14.90 21.59
C GLN A 52 3.76 -15.80 20.41
N GLU A 53 3.36 -15.22 19.27
CA GLU A 53 2.92 -15.97 18.09
C GLU A 53 4.08 -16.55 17.28
N PHE A 54 5.22 -15.85 17.20
CA PHE A 54 6.32 -16.20 16.29
C PHE A 54 7.66 -16.50 16.97
N GLY A 55 7.72 -16.43 18.30
CA GLY A 55 8.97 -16.59 19.05
C GLY A 55 10.01 -15.51 18.80
N THR A 56 9.68 -14.51 17.95
CA THR A 56 10.56 -13.38 17.61
C THR A 56 9.76 -12.15 17.21
N ALA A 57 10.26 -10.98 17.61
CA ALA A 57 9.77 -9.69 17.12
C ALA A 57 10.88 -8.89 16.38
N GLY A 58 12.03 -9.50 16.18
CA GLY A 58 13.13 -8.92 15.40
C GLY A 58 12.80 -8.88 13.90
N ARG A 59 12.86 -7.70 13.28
CA ARG A 59 12.39 -7.44 11.91
C ARG A 59 12.91 -8.46 10.87
N LYS A 60 14.22 -8.73 10.87
CA LYS A 60 14.84 -9.65 9.90
C LYS A 60 14.37 -11.10 10.10
N LYS A 61 14.35 -11.58 11.37
CA LYS A 61 13.90 -12.94 11.71
C LYS A 61 12.40 -13.10 11.41
N LEU A 62 11.57 -12.15 11.85
CA LEU A 62 10.13 -12.16 11.60
C LEU A 62 9.83 -12.16 10.09
N ALA A 63 10.48 -11.32 9.29
CA ALA A 63 10.31 -11.28 7.85
C ALA A 63 10.62 -12.65 7.20
N LYS A 64 11.74 -13.31 7.56
CA LYS A 64 12.05 -14.65 7.07
C LYS A 64 10.97 -15.66 7.44
N THR A 65 10.43 -15.59 8.67
CA THR A 65 9.41 -16.50 9.18
C THR A 65 8.06 -16.32 8.48
N VAL A 66 7.64 -15.09 8.21
CA VAL A 66 6.29 -14.82 7.69
C VAL A 66 6.22 -14.80 6.16
N PHE A 67 7.31 -14.41 5.48
CA PHE A 67 7.35 -14.43 4.01
C PHE A 67 7.68 -15.80 3.41
N SER A 68 7.78 -16.85 4.21
CA SER A 68 7.88 -18.25 3.76
C SER A 68 6.54 -18.98 3.77
N ASP A 69 5.50 -18.42 4.40
CA ASP A 69 4.23 -19.11 4.63
C ASP A 69 3.05 -18.10 4.68
N ALA A 70 2.10 -18.27 3.76
CA ALA A 70 0.91 -17.42 3.67
C ALA A 70 0.03 -17.45 4.94
N LYS A 71 -0.07 -18.60 5.62
CA LYS A 71 -0.81 -18.73 6.88
C LYS A 71 -0.15 -17.90 7.99
N ARG A 72 1.18 -17.94 8.07
CA ARG A 72 1.96 -17.12 9.03
C ARG A 72 1.83 -15.62 8.74
N LEU A 73 1.90 -15.22 7.48
CA LEU A 73 1.66 -13.83 7.08
C LEU A 73 0.24 -13.39 7.46
N GLY A 74 -0.75 -14.25 7.24
CA GLY A 74 -2.14 -14.00 7.65
C GLY A 74 -2.29 -13.78 9.16
N ARG A 75 -1.57 -14.58 9.99
CA ARG A 75 -1.56 -14.41 11.46
C ARG A 75 -0.90 -13.10 11.88
N LEU A 76 0.22 -12.74 11.26
CA LEU A 76 0.85 -11.45 11.52
C LEU A 76 -0.08 -10.28 11.18
N ASN A 77 -0.75 -10.37 10.03
CA ASN A 77 -1.71 -9.35 9.60
C ASN A 77 -2.87 -9.22 10.59
N LYS A 78 -3.41 -10.30 11.15
CA LYS A 78 -4.45 -10.25 12.21
C LYS A 78 -3.97 -9.51 13.46
N ILE A 79 -2.68 -9.53 13.78
CA ILE A 79 -2.11 -8.80 14.92
C ILE A 79 -1.90 -7.32 14.57
N ILE A 80 -1.43 -7.00 13.36
CA ILE A 80 -1.01 -5.64 12.97
C ILE A 80 -2.19 -4.80 12.45
N HIS A 81 -3.14 -5.38 11.68
CA HIS A 81 -4.20 -4.61 11.03
C HIS A 81 -5.11 -3.86 12.00
N PRO A 82 -5.56 -4.42 13.14
CA PRO A 82 -6.44 -3.68 14.04
C PRO A 82 -5.80 -2.39 14.59
N PRO A 83 -4.56 -2.40 15.13
CA PRO A 83 -3.92 -1.17 15.56
C PRO A 83 -3.63 -0.21 14.40
N LEU A 84 -3.28 -0.73 13.21
CA LEU A 84 -3.08 0.07 12.01
C LEU A 84 -4.37 0.79 11.58
N LYS A 85 -5.49 0.08 11.51
CA LYS A 85 -6.81 0.69 11.20
C LYS A 85 -7.18 1.79 12.19
N ARG A 86 -6.94 1.58 13.49
CA ARG A 86 -7.19 2.61 14.52
C ARG A 86 -6.34 3.86 14.30
N GLU A 87 -5.06 3.68 14.01
CA GLU A 87 -4.14 4.80 13.78
C GLU A 87 -4.52 5.59 12.51
N ILE A 88 -4.84 4.90 11.41
CA ILE A 88 -5.35 5.53 10.18
C ILE A 88 -6.62 6.34 10.47
N LYS A 89 -7.62 5.75 11.17
CA LYS A 89 -8.85 6.43 11.53
C LYS A 89 -8.59 7.67 12.41
N LYS A 90 -7.64 7.59 13.34
CA LYS A 90 -7.22 8.72 14.17
C LYS A 90 -6.64 9.84 13.32
N ILE A 91 -5.66 9.55 12.45
CA ILE A 91 -5.04 10.53 11.55
C ILE A 91 -6.10 11.19 10.64
N MET A 92 -7.04 10.38 10.11
CA MET A 92 -8.14 10.88 9.28
C MET A 92 -9.07 11.83 10.06
N LYS A 93 -9.31 11.57 11.34
CA LYS A 93 -10.15 12.42 12.21
C LYS A 93 -9.44 13.75 12.54
N GLU A 94 -8.13 13.70 12.81
CA GLU A 94 -7.35 14.86 13.26
C GLU A 94 -6.94 15.80 12.11
N THR A 95 -6.80 15.28 10.89
CA THR A 95 -6.37 16.11 9.75
C THR A 95 -7.44 17.10 9.31
N ARG A 96 -7.02 18.31 8.94
CA ARG A 96 -7.87 19.32 8.26
C ARG A 96 -7.91 19.15 6.75
N LYS A 97 -7.15 18.20 6.19
CA LYS A 97 -7.15 17.94 4.74
C LYS A 97 -8.45 17.25 4.33
N GLU A 98 -9.05 17.72 3.27
CA GLU A 98 -10.28 17.17 2.71
C GLU A 98 -10.06 15.89 1.92
N ILE A 99 -8.87 15.73 1.35
CA ILE A 99 -8.47 14.54 0.59
C ILE A 99 -7.34 13.84 1.32
N VAL A 100 -7.53 12.55 1.56
CA VAL A 100 -6.55 11.66 2.20
C VAL A 100 -6.24 10.51 1.26
N ILE A 101 -4.97 10.26 1.02
CA ILE A 101 -4.50 9.08 0.28
C ILE A 101 -3.95 8.05 1.28
N ILE A 102 -4.36 6.80 1.14
CA ILE A 102 -3.77 5.65 1.84
C ILE A 102 -2.95 4.86 0.82
N ASP A 103 -1.61 4.96 0.91
CA ASP A 103 -0.67 4.20 0.05
C ASP A 103 -0.33 2.88 0.73
N ALA A 104 -0.80 1.77 0.17
CA ALA A 104 -0.48 0.43 0.64
C ALA A 104 -0.57 -0.63 -0.47
N PRO A 105 0.39 -1.55 -0.55
CA PRO A 105 0.36 -2.62 -1.56
C PRO A 105 -0.72 -3.68 -1.30
N LEU A 106 -1.21 -3.81 -0.06
CA LEU A 106 -2.11 -4.88 0.38
C LEU A 106 -3.51 -4.38 0.80
N LEU A 107 -3.99 -3.25 0.23
CA LEU A 107 -5.30 -2.69 0.60
C LEU A 107 -6.46 -3.66 0.38
N VAL A 108 -6.45 -4.39 -0.75
CA VAL A 108 -7.48 -5.35 -1.10
C VAL A 108 -7.37 -6.58 -0.19
N GLU A 109 -6.18 -7.15 -0.07
CA GLU A 109 -5.90 -8.34 0.74
C GLU A 109 -6.16 -8.10 2.23
N ALA A 110 -5.89 -6.88 2.69
CA ALA A 110 -6.09 -6.47 4.07
C ALA A 110 -7.52 -6.03 4.39
N ARG A 111 -8.44 -6.10 3.42
CA ARG A 111 -9.84 -5.68 3.56
C ARG A 111 -9.97 -4.24 4.08
N PHE A 112 -9.22 -3.31 3.47
CA PHE A 112 -9.29 -1.89 3.80
C PHE A 112 -10.28 -1.13 2.91
N LEU A 113 -11.01 -1.84 2.03
CA LEU A 113 -11.94 -1.22 1.09
C LEU A 113 -13.12 -0.52 1.79
N ASP A 114 -13.46 -0.96 3.00
CA ASP A 114 -14.49 -0.37 3.86
C ASP A 114 -14.18 1.05 4.35
N VAL A 115 -12.95 1.49 4.23
CA VAL A 115 -12.50 2.81 4.71
C VAL A 115 -12.06 3.75 3.59
N ILE A 116 -12.20 3.34 2.33
CA ILE A 116 -11.82 4.14 1.17
C ILE A 116 -13.05 4.40 0.28
N ASP A 117 -13.08 5.58 -0.34
CA ASP A 117 -14.16 5.99 -1.26
C ASP A 117 -13.81 5.66 -2.72
N CYS A 118 -12.52 5.52 -3.03
CA CYS A 118 -12.01 5.27 -4.38
C CYS A 118 -10.69 4.49 -4.32
N LEU A 119 -10.59 3.40 -5.08
CA LEU A 119 -9.37 2.60 -5.20
C LEU A 119 -8.66 2.86 -6.53
N VAL A 120 -7.42 3.30 -6.44
CA VAL A 120 -6.51 3.48 -7.57
C VAL A 120 -5.51 2.32 -7.60
N LEU A 121 -5.53 1.53 -8.67
CA LEU A 121 -4.56 0.47 -8.90
C LEU A 121 -3.42 1.01 -9.78
N VAL A 122 -2.19 0.96 -9.29
CA VAL A 122 -1.00 1.28 -10.07
C VAL A 122 -0.38 -0.02 -10.58
N VAL A 123 -0.40 -0.22 -11.89
CA VAL A 123 0.18 -1.39 -12.56
C VAL A 123 1.52 -1.03 -13.22
N CYS A 124 2.33 -2.05 -13.45
CA CYS A 124 3.57 -1.95 -14.22
C CYS A 124 3.90 -3.32 -14.80
N ASN A 125 4.25 -3.38 -16.07
CA ASN A 125 4.64 -4.65 -16.68
C ASN A 125 5.86 -5.27 -15.97
N ASN A 126 5.96 -6.59 -16.00
CA ASN A 126 6.97 -7.34 -15.24
C ASN A 126 8.41 -6.92 -15.61
N ARG A 127 8.69 -6.74 -16.90
CA ARG A 127 10.04 -6.39 -17.39
C ARG A 127 10.51 -5.05 -16.81
N THR A 128 9.68 -4.01 -16.94
CA THR A 128 9.98 -2.67 -16.42
C THR A 128 10.09 -2.69 -14.88
N ARG A 129 9.16 -3.38 -14.22
CA ARG A 129 9.10 -3.48 -12.75
C ARG A 129 10.36 -4.16 -12.20
N THR A 130 10.69 -5.35 -12.72
CA THR A 130 11.89 -6.10 -12.29
C THR A 130 13.16 -5.31 -12.56
N GLY A 131 13.31 -4.72 -13.75
CA GLY A 131 14.47 -3.88 -14.08
C GLY A 131 14.63 -2.69 -13.14
N ARG A 132 13.52 -2.01 -12.76
CA ARG A 132 13.56 -0.91 -11.79
C ARG A 132 13.96 -1.38 -10.39
N LEU A 133 13.54 -2.58 -9.97
CA LEU A 133 13.85 -3.13 -8.66
C LEU A 133 15.28 -3.64 -8.58
N VAL A 134 15.79 -4.30 -9.62
CA VAL A 134 17.20 -4.74 -9.71
C VAL A 134 18.14 -3.54 -9.64
N LYS A 135 17.85 -2.45 -10.38
CA LYS A 135 18.61 -1.19 -10.28
C LYS A 135 18.60 -0.56 -8.88
N LYS A 136 17.62 -0.91 -8.03
CA LYS A 136 17.53 -0.51 -6.60
C LYS A 136 18.20 -1.49 -5.65
N GLY A 137 18.89 -2.51 -6.16
CA GLY A 137 19.64 -3.48 -5.38
C GLY A 137 18.83 -4.67 -4.88
N PHE A 138 17.59 -4.91 -5.39
CA PHE A 138 16.84 -6.11 -5.03
C PHE A 138 17.24 -7.28 -5.95
N SER A 139 17.50 -8.46 -5.36
CA SER A 139 17.65 -9.69 -6.11
C SER A 139 16.29 -10.19 -6.66
N GLU A 140 16.31 -10.94 -7.75
CA GLU A 140 15.08 -11.54 -8.30
C GLU A 140 14.36 -12.44 -7.28
N ARG A 141 15.12 -13.18 -6.45
CA ARG A 141 14.57 -13.99 -5.35
C ARG A 141 13.81 -13.15 -4.33
N GLU A 142 14.33 -11.98 -3.96
CA GLU A 142 13.62 -11.05 -3.05
C GLU A 142 12.38 -10.46 -3.69
N ILE A 143 12.44 -10.14 -5.00
CA ILE A 143 11.30 -9.64 -5.76
C ILE A 143 10.21 -10.70 -5.79
N ALA A 144 10.53 -11.94 -6.16
CA ALA A 144 9.60 -13.07 -6.20
C ALA A 144 8.98 -13.34 -4.82
N ALA A 145 9.79 -13.38 -3.75
CA ALA A 145 9.32 -13.59 -2.39
C ALA A 145 8.33 -12.50 -1.93
N ARG A 146 8.54 -11.24 -2.30
CA ARG A 146 7.63 -10.14 -1.94
C ARG A 146 6.36 -10.09 -2.77
N THR A 147 6.43 -10.47 -4.04
CA THR A 147 5.28 -10.45 -4.95
C THR A 147 4.42 -11.70 -4.83
N GLY A 148 4.99 -12.85 -4.46
CA GLY A 148 4.29 -14.12 -4.35
C GLY A 148 3.15 -14.14 -3.32
N PHE A 149 3.17 -13.23 -2.32
CA PHE A 149 2.11 -13.09 -1.32
C PHE A 149 1.10 -11.99 -1.64
N GLN A 150 1.28 -11.28 -2.75
CA GLN A 150 0.38 -10.24 -3.19
C GLN A 150 -0.62 -10.80 -4.21
N MET A 151 -1.86 -10.33 -4.13
CA MET A 151 -2.82 -10.57 -5.19
C MET A 151 -2.28 -9.99 -6.50
N SER A 152 -2.43 -10.73 -7.62
CA SER A 152 -2.02 -10.24 -8.93
C SER A 152 -2.79 -8.98 -9.34
N ASP A 153 -2.17 -8.15 -10.18
CA ASP A 153 -2.82 -6.94 -10.68
C ASP A 153 -4.12 -7.27 -11.44
N SER A 154 -4.17 -8.40 -12.17
CA SER A 154 -5.39 -8.89 -12.84
C SER A 154 -6.55 -9.25 -11.89
N LYS A 155 -6.23 -9.66 -10.67
CA LYS A 155 -7.26 -9.87 -9.63
C LYS A 155 -7.64 -8.57 -8.94
N LYS A 156 -6.67 -7.66 -8.72
CA LYS A 156 -6.92 -6.35 -8.07
C LYS A 156 -7.74 -5.40 -8.94
N ILE A 157 -7.64 -5.51 -10.26
CA ILE A 157 -8.38 -4.65 -11.21
C ILE A 157 -9.90 -4.73 -11.00
N LYS A 158 -10.40 -5.87 -10.53
CA LYS A 158 -11.83 -6.06 -10.23
C LYS A 158 -12.35 -5.19 -9.08
N TYR A 159 -11.45 -4.65 -8.27
CA TYR A 159 -11.77 -3.78 -7.12
C TYR A 159 -11.43 -2.32 -7.38
N ALA A 160 -10.73 -2.04 -8.50
CA ALA A 160 -10.21 -0.71 -8.77
C ALA A 160 -11.23 0.16 -9.51
N ASP A 161 -11.43 1.38 -9.02
CA ASP A 161 -12.19 2.41 -9.71
C ASP A 161 -11.36 3.06 -10.83
N PHE A 162 -10.03 3.12 -10.64
CA PHE A 162 -9.09 3.67 -11.62
C PHE A 162 -7.83 2.82 -11.71
N VAL A 163 -7.29 2.74 -12.91
CA VAL A 163 -6.01 2.08 -13.18
C VAL A 163 -5.02 3.10 -13.74
N ILE A 164 -3.80 3.11 -13.20
CA ILE A 164 -2.67 3.90 -13.72
C ILE A 164 -1.59 2.93 -14.16
N ASP A 165 -1.29 2.93 -15.45
CA ASP A 165 -0.16 2.18 -15.99
C ASP A 165 1.12 3.02 -15.88
N ASN A 166 2.05 2.53 -15.06
CA ASN A 166 3.37 3.12 -14.85
C ASN A 166 4.49 2.33 -15.56
N SER A 167 4.16 1.61 -16.64
CA SER A 167 5.13 0.86 -17.41
C SER A 167 5.99 1.75 -18.31
N GLY A 168 5.40 2.82 -18.83
CA GLY A 168 5.99 3.71 -19.82
C GLY A 168 6.79 4.87 -19.23
N ALA A 169 6.86 5.96 -20.01
CA ALA A 169 7.55 7.17 -19.64
C ALA A 169 6.84 7.91 -18.49
N ARG A 170 7.62 8.65 -17.70
CA ARG A 170 7.09 9.42 -16.56
C ARG A 170 6.00 10.42 -16.98
N LYS A 171 6.12 11.06 -18.14
CA LYS A 171 5.12 12.01 -18.67
C LYS A 171 3.76 11.34 -18.90
N GLU A 172 3.74 10.08 -19.33
CA GLU A 172 2.49 9.31 -19.51
C GLU A 172 1.80 9.03 -18.19
N THR A 173 2.58 8.64 -17.18
CA THR A 173 2.06 8.46 -15.81
C THR A 173 1.51 9.78 -15.26
N GLU A 174 2.22 10.89 -15.45
CA GLU A 174 1.77 12.23 -15.03
C GLU A 174 0.45 12.61 -15.71
N ARG A 175 0.29 12.37 -17.02
CA ARG A 175 -0.97 12.61 -17.75
C ARG A 175 -2.14 11.79 -17.19
N GLN A 176 -1.89 10.51 -16.87
CA GLN A 176 -2.91 9.66 -16.26
C GLN A 176 -3.30 10.16 -14.85
N VAL A 177 -2.33 10.61 -14.06
CA VAL A 177 -2.58 11.20 -12.73
C VAL A 177 -3.37 12.49 -12.83
N GLU A 178 -3.12 13.35 -13.84
CA GLU A 178 -3.91 14.56 -14.08
C GLU A 178 -5.37 14.21 -14.43
N LYS A 179 -5.58 13.23 -15.32
CA LYS A 179 -6.92 12.76 -15.67
C LYS A 179 -7.66 12.18 -14.45
N LEU A 180 -6.97 11.35 -13.66
CA LEU A 180 -7.50 10.83 -12.40
C LEU A 180 -7.92 11.98 -11.48
N TRP A 181 -7.07 12.98 -11.30
CA TRP A 181 -7.33 14.11 -10.41
C TRP A 181 -8.58 14.88 -10.82
N LYS A 182 -8.69 15.22 -12.10
CA LYS A 182 -9.89 15.88 -12.66
C LYS A 182 -11.15 15.08 -12.37
N ASN A 183 -11.14 13.77 -12.65
CA ASN A 183 -12.31 12.90 -12.43
C ASN A 183 -12.71 12.79 -10.95
N ILE A 184 -11.74 12.77 -10.04
CA ILE A 184 -12.02 12.69 -8.59
C ILE A 184 -12.56 14.01 -8.07
N THR A 185 -12.04 15.16 -8.54
CA THR A 185 -12.44 16.47 -8.06
C THR A 185 -13.74 16.97 -8.70
N SER A 186 -14.11 16.50 -9.88
CA SER A 186 -15.40 16.81 -10.53
C SER A 186 -16.59 16.04 -9.93
N ARG A 187 -16.35 15.02 -9.10
CA ARG A 187 -17.40 14.28 -8.39
C ARG A 187 -17.72 14.84 -7.00
N LYS A 188 -17.07 15.94 -6.60
CA LYS A 188 -17.33 16.71 -5.40
C LYS A 188 -18.36 17.80 -5.66
#